data_c59640cc0fa753a385b6ee212ad789e9
#
_entry.id   c59640cc0fa753a385b6ee212ad789e9
#
_cell.length_a   1.000
_cell.length_b   1.000
_cell.length_c   1.000
_cell.angle_alpha   90.00
_cell.angle_beta   90.00
_cell.angle_gamma   90.00
#
_symmetry.space_group_name_H-M   'P 1'
#
loop_
_entity.id
_entity.type
_entity.pdbx_description
1 polymer ?
#
loop_
_entity_poly.entity_id
_entity_poly.type
_entity_poly.pdbx_seq_one_letter_code
_entity_poly.pdbx_strand_id
1 'polypeptide(L)'
;AGTLYQSRRYDEAAAYCRRVIEMDESFYIPHHCLTLINIACRKYDEAINEASLALKYSGGSPWMIAALGLSYALAGETGAAEQLLEELHSLASRRYITPFYPAVICAGLNRLEEAFKWFELALEERSGHLIWLKIDPQLDFLRHDPRFESLIRRVGLAAQ
;
A
#
# COMPACT_ATOMS: atom_id res chain seq x y z
N ALA A 1 6.79 -2.00 -14.99
CA ALA A 1 7.25 -2.04 -13.58
C ALA A 1 6.35 -2.94 -12.72
N GLY A 2 5.04 -2.74 -12.72
CA GLY A 2 4.12 -3.48 -11.82
C GLY A 2 4.21 -5.00 -11.92
N THR A 3 4.22 -5.57 -13.13
CA THR A 3 4.38 -7.02 -13.35
C THR A 3 5.72 -7.55 -12.82
N LEU A 4 6.81 -6.78 -12.99
CA LEU A 4 8.13 -7.14 -12.47
C LEU A 4 8.15 -7.11 -10.94
N TYR A 5 7.50 -6.12 -10.32
CA TYR A 5 7.33 -6.04 -8.88
C TYR A 5 6.57 -7.26 -8.33
N GLN A 6 5.44 -7.60 -8.93
CA GLN A 6 4.64 -8.78 -8.53
C GLN A 6 5.41 -10.10 -8.73
N SER A 7 6.28 -10.16 -9.74
CA SER A 7 7.17 -11.30 -9.98
C SER A 7 8.44 -11.27 -9.11
N ARG A 8 8.54 -10.34 -8.15
CA ARG A 8 9.66 -10.12 -7.23
C ARG A 8 11.01 -9.82 -7.93
N ARG A 9 10.97 -9.36 -9.19
CA ARG A 9 12.14 -8.90 -9.96
C ARG A 9 12.39 -7.41 -9.64
N TYR A 10 12.75 -7.13 -8.38
CA TYR A 10 12.79 -5.78 -7.83
C TYR A 10 13.83 -4.88 -8.48
N ASP A 11 15.02 -5.39 -8.77
CA ASP A 11 16.10 -4.60 -9.40
C ASP A 11 15.70 -4.12 -10.79
N GLU A 12 15.09 -5.01 -11.58
CA GLU A 12 14.63 -4.67 -12.93
C GLU A 12 13.44 -3.70 -12.89
N ALA A 13 12.50 -3.91 -11.95
CA ALA A 13 11.38 -3.02 -11.74
C ALA A 13 11.87 -1.61 -11.35
N ALA A 14 12.84 -1.53 -10.43
CA ALA A 14 13.42 -0.27 -9.98
C ALA A 14 14.19 0.45 -11.10
N ALA A 15 14.98 -0.28 -11.88
CA ALA A 15 15.69 0.29 -13.03
C ALA A 15 14.72 0.86 -14.06
N TYR A 16 13.60 0.17 -14.31
CA TYR A 16 12.56 0.68 -15.19
C TYR A 16 11.92 1.97 -14.64
N CYS A 17 11.57 1.99 -13.34
CA CYS A 17 10.99 3.18 -12.72
C CYS A 17 11.92 4.38 -12.79
N ARG A 18 13.22 4.20 -12.50
CA ARG A 18 14.21 5.30 -12.57
C ARG A 18 14.30 5.89 -13.96
N ARG A 19 14.33 5.06 -15.02
CA ARG A 19 14.33 5.57 -16.40
C ARG A 19 13.08 6.39 -16.74
N VAL A 20 11.92 6.02 -16.20
CA VAL A 20 10.68 6.80 -16.40
C VAL A 20 10.77 8.13 -15.66
N ILE A 21 11.31 8.14 -14.43
CA ILE A 21 11.53 9.37 -13.64
C ILE A 21 12.52 10.32 -14.35
N GLU A 22 13.58 9.80 -14.99
CA GLU A 22 14.51 10.60 -15.81
C GLU A 22 13.81 11.32 -16.98
N MET A 23 12.70 10.77 -17.49
CA MET A 23 11.91 11.40 -18.57
C MET A 23 10.91 12.42 -18.03
N ASP A 24 10.31 12.15 -16.86
CA ASP A 24 9.35 13.02 -16.18
C ASP A 24 9.39 12.73 -14.67
N GLU A 25 10.09 13.57 -13.92
CA GLU A 25 10.24 13.44 -12.48
C GLU A 25 8.92 13.67 -11.71
N SER A 26 7.96 14.36 -12.31
CA SER A 26 6.66 14.65 -11.70
C SER A 26 5.63 13.54 -11.88
N PHE A 27 5.95 12.52 -12.66
CA PHE A 27 5.06 11.39 -12.86
C PHE A 27 5.07 10.47 -11.62
N TYR A 28 4.02 10.53 -10.81
CA TYR A 28 3.98 9.91 -9.48
C TYR A 28 3.96 8.36 -9.48
N ILE A 29 3.52 7.70 -10.57
CA ILE A 29 3.38 6.23 -10.61
C ILE A 29 4.72 5.49 -10.43
N PRO A 30 5.85 5.88 -11.08
CA PRO A 30 7.14 5.25 -10.82
C PRO A 30 7.62 5.42 -9.37
N HIS A 31 7.39 6.58 -8.74
CA HIS A 31 7.69 6.82 -7.33
C HIS A 31 6.88 5.88 -6.43
N HIS A 32 5.59 5.71 -6.70
CA HIS A 32 4.78 4.73 -5.98
C HIS A 32 5.30 3.30 -6.18
N CYS A 33 5.68 2.92 -7.39
CA CYS A 33 6.26 1.60 -7.65
C CYS A 33 7.57 1.39 -6.86
N LEU A 34 8.46 2.41 -6.81
CA LEU A 34 9.68 2.37 -5.99
C LEU A 34 9.35 2.27 -4.49
N THR A 35 8.31 2.95 -4.02
CA THR A 35 7.80 2.80 -2.65
C THR A 35 7.50 1.34 -2.32
N LEU A 36 6.72 0.66 -3.17
CA LEU A 36 6.34 -0.74 -2.96
C LEU A 36 7.55 -1.68 -3.01
N ILE A 37 8.49 -1.44 -3.93
CA ILE A 37 9.75 -2.21 -4.03
C ILE A 37 10.57 -2.03 -2.75
N ASN A 38 10.71 -0.80 -2.27
CA ASN A 38 11.48 -0.49 -1.06
C ASN A 38 10.83 -1.11 0.18
N ILE A 39 9.49 -1.10 0.31
CA ILE A 39 8.77 -1.83 1.35
C ILE A 39 9.10 -3.33 1.29
N ALA A 40 9.00 -3.94 0.13
CA ALA A 40 9.29 -5.37 -0.05
C ALA A 40 10.75 -5.73 0.28
N CYS A 41 11.68 -4.80 0.04
CA CYS A 41 13.10 -4.92 0.38
C CYS A 41 13.43 -4.47 1.81
N ARG A 42 12.45 -4.05 2.61
CA ARG A 42 12.59 -3.51 3.98
C ARG A 42 13.47 -2.26 4.06
N LYS A 43 13.53 -1.48 3.00
CA LYS A 43 14.24 -0.20 2.90
C LYS A 43 13.23 0.92 3.19
N TYR A 44 12.86 1.05 4.48
CA TYR A 44 11.71 1.88 4.85
C TYR A 44 11.98 3.38 4.69
N ASP A 45 13.20 3.85 4.93
CA ASP A 45 13.55 5.26 4.74
C ASP A 45 13.44 5.66 3.26
N GLU A 46 13.93 4.81 2.36
CA GLU A 46 13.78 5.02 0.91
C GLU A 46 12.31 4.90 0.48
N ALA A 47 11.53 4.02 1.11
CA ALA A 47 10.11 3.91 0.84
C ALA A 47 9.37 5.19 1.24
N ILE A 48 9.67 5.79 2.39
CA ILE A 48 9.09 7.06 2.85
C ILE A 48 9.44 8.19 1.88
N ASN A 49 10.70 8.29 1.44
CA ASN A 49 11.12 9.31 0.49
C ASN A 49 10.35 9.22 -0.83
N GLU A 50 10.28 8.03 -1.42
CA GLU A 50 9.57 7.82 -2.68
C GLU A 50 8.05 8.01 -2.53
N ALA A 51 7.45 7.55 -1.43
CA ALA A 51 6.03 7.75 -1.15
C ALA A 51 5.68 9.24 -0.95
N SER A 52 6.56 10.01 -0.34
CA SER A 52 6.40 11.46 -0.17
C SER A 52 6.39 12.19 -1.52
N LEU A 53 7.28 11.80 -2.44
CA LEU A 53 7.30 12.33 -3.81
C LEU A 53 6.03 11.92 -4.56
N ALA A 54 5.61 10.65 -4.45
CA ALA A 54 4.38 10.18 -5.06
C ALA A 54 3.15 10.93 -4.54
N LEU A 55 3.08 11.19 -3.24
CA LEU A 55 2.00 11.98 -2.63
C LEU A 55 1.98 13.41 -3.15
N LYS A 56 3.15 14.07 -3.18
CA LYS A 56 3.31 15.42 -3.70
C LYS A 56 2.84 15.52 -5.15
N TYR A 57 3.36 14.67 -6.01
CA TYR A 57 3.08 14.74 -7.45
C TYR A 57 1.69 14.24 -7.83
N SER A 58 1.04 13.42 -7.01
CA SER A 58 -0.35 12.99 -7.22
C SER A 58 -1.39 14.02 -6.77
N GLY A 59 -0.97 15.15 -6.18
CA GLY A 59 -1.89 16.15 -5.66
C GLY A 59 -2.69 15.67 -4.44
N GLY A 60 -2.11 14.85 -3.59
CA GLY A 60 -2.77 14.37 -2.36
C GLY A 60 -3.73 13.19 -2.61
N SER A 61 -3.39 12.30 -3.53
CA SER A 61 -4.18 11.10 -3.77
C SER A 61 -4.31 10.22 -2.51
N PRO A 62 -5.53 9.79 -2.12
CA PRO A 62 -5.71 8.89 -0.98
C PRO A 62 -4.92 7.57 -1.10
N TRP A 63 -4.70 7.10 -2.31
CA TRP A 63 -3.85 5.94 -2.56
C TRP A 63 -2.40 6.20 -2.12
N MET A 64 -1.88 7.40 -2.42
CA MET A 64 -0.52 7.78 -2.02
C MET A 64 -0.42 8.07 -0.52
N ILE A 65 -1.48 8.62 0.09
CA ILE A 65 -1.57 8.76 1.55
C ILE A 65 -1.45 7.38 2.22
N ALA A 66 -2.15 6.38 1.70
CA ALA A 66 -2.08 5.01 2.23
C ALA A 66 -0.68 4.40 2.08
N ALA A 67 -0.03 4.60 0.92
CA ALA A 67 1.33 4.10 0.68
C ALA A 67 2.37 4.74 1.61
N LEU A 68 2.28 6.06 1.84
CA LEU A 68 3.15 6.76 2.78
C LEU A 68 2.86 6.35 4.22
N GLY A 69 1.59 6.23 4.61
CA GLY A 69 1.18 5.77 5.93
C GLY A 69 1.67 4.37 6.26
N LEU A 70 1.58 3.44 5.31
CA LEU A 70 2.15 2.10 5.45
C LEU A 70 3.67 2.15 5.59
N SER A 71 4.35 3.00 4.80
CA SER A 71 5.82 3.15 4.87
C SER A 71 6.26 3.63 6.25
N TYR A 72 5.62 4.67 6.81
CA TYR A 72 5.88 5.14 8.17
C TYR A 72 5.57 4.07 9.22
N ALA A 73 4.44 3.37 9.11
CA ALA A 73 4.06 2.32 10.04
C ALA A 73 5.11 1.21 10.11
N LEU A 74 5.61 0.75 8.96
CA LEU A 74 6.64 -0.30 8.89
C LEU A 74 8.03 0.19 9.31
N ALA A 75 8.32 1.49 9.20
CA ALA A 75 9.53 2.11 9.73
C ALA A 75 9.50 2.29 11.27
N GLY A 76 8.32 2.12 11.91
CA GLY A 76 8.14 2.37 13.33
C GLY A 76 7.77 3.82 13.67
N GLU A 77 7.57 4.67 12.67
CA GLU A 77 7.16 6.07 12.80
C GLU A 77 5.65 6.17 13.04
N THR A 78 5.21 5.61 14.18
CA THR A 78 3.80 5.42 14.52
C THR A 78 3.00 6.72 14.46
N GLY A 79 3.53 7.81 15.01
CA GLY A 79 2.82 9.11 15.03
C GLY A 79 2.55 9.67 13.63
N ALA A 80 3.51 9.54 12.72
CA ALA A 80 3.33 9.99 11.32
C ALA A 80 2.30 9.11 10.58
N ALA A 81 2.33 7.80 10.82
CA ALA A 81 1.35 6.88 10.23
C ALA A 81 -0.07 7.16 10.73
N GLU A 82 -0.24 7.46 12.03
CA GLU A 82 -1.53 7.83 12.62
C GLU A 82 -2.09 9.13 12.05
N GLN A 83 -1.26 10.15 11.84
CA GLN A 83 -1.69 11.39 11.22
C GLN A 83 -2.25 11.17 9.81
N LEU A 84 -1.61 10.30 9.01
CA LEU A 84 -2.11 9.97 7.67
C LEU A 84 -3.38 9.12 7.70
N LEU A 85 -3.54 8.27 8.71
CA LEU A 85 -4.78 7.53 8.93
C LEU A 85 -5.93 8.50 9.25
N GLU A 86 -5.71 9.49 10.13
CA GLU A 86 -6.68 10.54 10.45
C GLU A 86 -7.01 11.41 9.22
N GLU A 87 -6.02 11.70 8.37
CA GLU A 87 -6.24 12.41 7.12
C GLU A 87 -7.17 11.62 6.19
N LEU A 88 -6.98 10.30 6.04
CA LEU A 88 -7.90 9.44 5.27
C LEU A 88 -9.32 9.45 5.85
N HIS A 89 -9.47 9.41 7.17
CA HIS A 89 -10.78 9.51 7.82
C HIS A 89 -11.45 10.87 7.58
N SER A 90 -10.69 11.95 7.65
CA SER A 90 -11.18 13.29 7.32
C SER A 90 -11.61 13.40 5.86
N LEU A 91 -10.88 12.80 4.92
CA LEU A 91 -11.26 12.77 3.52
C LEU A 91 -12.51 11.92 3.28
N ALA A 92 -12.67 10.82 4.02
CA ALA A 92 -13.83 9.94 3.91
C ALA A 92 -15.15 10.64 4.30
N SER A 93 -15.11 11.69 5.12
CA SER A 93 -16.29 12.51 5.43
C SER A 93 -16.77 13.39 4.25
N ARG A 94 -15.95 13.57 3.22
CA ARG A 94 -16.19 14.46 2.08
C ARG A 94 -16.32 13.74 0.75
N ARG A 95 -15.73 12.56 0.61
CA ARG A 95 -15.74 11.75 -0.60
C ARG A 95 -15.53 10.28 -0.27
N TYR A 96 -15.91 9.39 -1.19
CA TYR A 96 -15.64 7.98 -1.02
C TYR A 96 -14.13 7.70 -0.93
N ILE A 97 -13.72 6.99 0.11
CA ILE A 97 -12.38 6.45 0.33
C ILE A 97 -12.53 4.95 0.54
N THR A 98 -11.88 4.15 -0.29
CA THR A 98 -11.94 2.69 -0.11
C THR A 98 -11.40 2.27 1.26
N PRO A 99 -12.11 1.38 1.98
CA PRO A 99 -11.67 0.87 3.28
C PRO A 99 -10.32 0.11 3.22
N PHE A 100 -9.88 -0.28 2.04
CA PHE A 100 -8.56 -0.89 1.83
C PHE A 100 -7.41 0.01 2.31
N TYR A 101 -7.52 1.33 2.15
CA TYR A 101 -6.45 2.27 2.51
C TYR A 101 -6.20 2.36 4.03
N PRO A 102 -7.20 2.61 4.88
CA PRO A 102 -6.98 2.52 6.32
C PRO A 102 -6.59 1.11 6.76
N ALA A 103 -7.07 0.05 6.11
CA ALA A 103 -6.71 -1.33 6.44
C ALA A 103 -5.19 -1.57 6.35
N VAL A 104 -4.53 -1.11 5.28
CA VAL A 104 -3.08 -1.33 5.12
C VAL A 104 -2.25 -0.53 6.11
N ILE A 105 -2.66 0.69 6.47
CA ILE A 105 -1.97 1.49 7.49
C ILE A 105 -2.12 0.83 8.87
N CYS A 106 -3.34 0.44 9.27
CA CYS A 106 -3.59 -0.27 10.52
C CYS A 106 -2.80 -1.58 10.60
N ALA A 107 -2.71 -2.33 9.49
CA ALA A 107 -1.92 -3.55 9.43
C ALA A 107 -0.42 -3.26 9.64
N GLY A 108 0.13 -2.23 9.01
CA GLY A 108 1.51 -1.78 9.22
C GLY A 108 1.80 -1.35 10.66
N LEU A 109 0.83 -0.72 11.32
CA LEU A 109 0.87 -0.34 12.74
C LEU A 109 0.71 -1.53 13.70
N ASN A 110 0.60 -2.75 13.17
CA ASN A 110 0.29 -3.97 13.94
C ASN A 110 -1.05 -3.92 14.70
N ARG A 111 -1.97 -3.07 14.27
CA ARG A 111 -3.35 -3.00 14.78
C ARG A 111 -4.24 -3.98 14.01
N LEU A 112 -3.93 -5.28 14.13
CA LEU A 112 -4.51 -6.32 13.28
C LEU A 112 -6.03 -6.43 13.38
N GLU A 113 -6.60 -6.29 14.60
CA GLU A 113 -8.06 -6.33 14.78
C GLU A 113 -8.78 -5.22 14.00
N GLU A 114 -8.20 -4.01 14.01
CA GLU A 114 -8.74 -2.87 13.29
C GLU A 114 -8.53 -3.05 11.77
N ALA A 115 -7.34 -3.48 11.37
CA ALA A 115 -7.02 -3.74 9.97
C ALA A 115 -8.00 -4.75 9.34
N PHE A 116 -8.29 -5.85 10.02
CA PHE A 116 -9.22 -6.85 9.49
C PHE A 116 -10.66 -6.36 9.46
N LYS A 117 -11.10 -5.50 10.38
CA LYS A 117 -12.42 -4.84 10.26
C LYS A 117 -12.51 -3.98 8.98
N TRP A 118 -11.44 -3.24 8.67
CA TRP A 118 -11.37 -2.46 7.44
C TRP A 118 -11.30 -3.33 6.17
N PHE A 119 -10.55 -4.44 6.20
CA PHE A 119 -10.54 -5.41 5.09
C PHE A 119 -11.90 -6.07 4.87
N GLU A 120 -12.62 -6.41 5.94
CA GLU A 120 -13.99 -6.93 5.83
C GLU A 120 -14.93 -5.91 5.18
N LEU A 121 -14.87 -4.65 5.59
CA LEU A 121 -15.65 -3.60 4.96
C LEU A 121 -15.27 -3.41 3.49
N ALA A 122 -13.98 -3.48 3.16
CA ALA A 122 -13.51 -3.43 1.77
C ALA A 122 -14.06 -4.59 0.94
N LEU A 123 -14.22 -5.78 1.54
CA LEU A 123 -14.83 -6.94 0.88
C LEU A 123 -16.33 -6.74 0.66
N GLU A 124 -17.05 -6.25 1.66
CA GLU A 124 -18.48 -5.92 1.56
C GLU A 124 -18.74 -4.90 0.45
N GLU A 125 -17.90 -3.88 0.36
CA GLU A 125 -17.96 -2.84 -0.68
C GLU A 125 -17.38 -3.27 -2.04
N ARG A 126 -16.88 -4.49 -2.16
CA ARG A 126 -16.26 -5.03 -3.38
C ARG A 126 -15.11 -4.17 -3.90
N SER A 127 -14.25 -3.70 -3.00
CA SER A 127 -13.08 -2.88 -3.37
C SER A 127 -12.18 -3.60 -4.38
N GLY A 128 -11.92 -2.95 -5.51
CA GLY A 128 -11.06 -3.49 -6.56
C GLY A 128 -9.61 -3.73 -6.13
N HIS A 129 -9.15 -3.11 -5.02
CA HIS A 129 -7.81 -3.32 -4.49
C HIS A 129 -7.60 -4.73 -3.91
N LEU A 130 -8.68 -5.41 -3.53
CA LEU A 130 -8.61 -6.76 -2.96
C LEU A 130 -8.10 -7.81 -3.94
N ILE A 131 -8.21 -7.59 -5.26
CA ILE A 131 -7.71 -8.53 -6.28
C ILE A 131 -6.19 -8.76 -6.19
N TRP A 132 -5.45 -7.83 -5.59
CA TRP A 132 -4.00 -7.92 -5.44
C TRP A 132 -3.53 -8.62 -4.16
N LEU A 133 -4.42 -8.88 -3.18
CA LEU A 133 -4.07 -9.45 -1.87
C LEU A 133 -3.15 -10.67 -1.96
N LYS A 134 -3.42 -11.58 -2.91
CA LYS A 134 -2.68 -12.82 -3.05
C LYS A 134 -1.24 -12.62 -3.49
N ILE A 135 -0.98 -11.62 -4.32
CA ILE A 135 0.29 -11.47 -5.04
C ILE A 135 1.07 -10.22 -4.66
N ASP A 136 0.48 -9.31 -3.88
CA ASP A 136 1.13 -8.05 -3.52
C ASP A 136 2.18 -8.24 -2.42
N PRO A 137 3.48 -8.04 -2.72
CA PRO A 137 4.55 -8.20 -1.73
C PRO A 137 4.47 -7.23 -0.56
N GLN A 138 3.83 -6.06 -0.70
CA GLN A 138 3.67 -5.11 0.41
C GLN A 138 2.90 -5.70 1.59
N LEU A 139 2.10 -6.74 1.36
CA LEU A 139 1.27 -7.41 2.36
C LEU A 139 1.85 -8.76 2.83
N ASP A 140 3.09 -9.10 2.44
CA ASP A 140 3.72 -10.39 2.80
C ASP A 140 3.78 -10.61 4.32
N PHE A 141 3.88 -9.54 5.11
CA PHE A 141 3.89 -9.62 6.57
C PHE A 141 2.57 -10.12 7.18
N LEU A 142 1.44 -10.07 6.43
CA LEU A 142 0.14 -10.60 6.85
C LEU A 142 -0.07 -12.07 6.48
N ARG A 143 0.79 -12.68 5.65
CA ARG A 143 0.56 -14.03 5.10
C ARG A 143 0.51 -15.14 6.15
N HIS A 144 1.06 -14.91 7.33
CA HIS A 144 1.04 -15.85 8.44
C HIS A 144 -0.23 -15.75 9.31
N ASP A 145 -1.08 -14.75 9.09
CA ASP A 145 -2.33 -14.58 9.81
C ASP A 145 -3.45 -15.39 9.11
N PRO A 146 -4.12 -16.33 9.80
CA PRO A 146 -5.16 -17.16 9.19
C PRO A 146 -6.37 -16.34 8.69
N ARG A 147 -6.60 -15.15 9.24
CA ARG A 147 -7.66 -14.24 8.76
C ARG A 147 -7.33 -13.71 7.37
N PHE A 148 -6.05 -13.46 7.08
CA PHE A 148 -5.62 -13.00 5.76
C PHE A 148 -5.82 -14.08 4.69
N GLU A 149 -5.53 -15.34 5.01
CA GLU A 149 -5.81 -16.47 4.13
C GLU A 149 -7.32 -16.64 3.88
N SER A 150 -8.13 -16.50 4.95
CA SER A 150 -9.59 -16.53 4.84
C SER A 150 -10.11 -15.42 3.92
N LEU A 151 -9.58 -14.20 4.05
CA LEU A 151 -9.93 -13.07 3.20
C LEU A 151 -9.60 -13.35 1.73
N ILE A 152 -8.39 -13.86 1.42
CA ILE A 152 -7.96 -14.26 0.06
C ILE A 152 -8.95 -15.27 -0.54
N ARG A 153 -9.37 -16.28 0.22
CA ARG A 153 -10.36 -17.28 -0.24
C ARG A 153 -11.72 -16.66 -0.57
N ARG A 154 -12.18 -15.74 0.28
CA ARG A 154 -13.50 -15.09 0.12
C ARG A 154 -13.52 -14.09 -1.04
N VAL A 155 -12.38 -13.48 -1.37
CA VAL A 155 -12.22 -12.67 -2.58
C VAL A 155 -12.24 -13.53 -3.87
N GLY A 156 -12.16 -14.85 -3.74
CA GLY A 156 -12.12 -15.76 -4.89
C GLY A 156 -10.72 -15.93 -5.51
N LEU A 157 -9.67 -15.58 -4.78
CA LEU A 157 -8.28 -15.67 -5.23
C LEU A 157 -7.57 -16.96 -4.75
N ALA A 158 -8.28 -17.86 -4.06
CA ALA A 158 -7.74 -19.16 -3.70
C ALA A 158 -7.40 -19.96 -4.97
N ALA A 159 -6.31 -20.75 -4.92
CA ALA A 159 -6.06 -21.72 -5.96
C ALA A 159 -7.21 -22.74 -6.01
N GLN A 160 -7.77 -22.95 -7.19
CA GLN A 160 -8.61 -24.13 -7.46
C GLN A 160 -7.76 -25.38 -7.41
#